data_ea1390bf69928bfed837c23a1e59506c
#
_entry.id   ea1390bf69928bfed837c23a1e59506c
#
_cell.length_a   1.000
_cell.length_b   1.000
_cell.length_c   1.000
_cell.angle_alpha   90.00
_cell.angle_beta   90.00
_cell.angle_gamma   90.00
#
_symmetry.space_group_name_H-M   'P 1'
#
loop_
_entity.id
_entity.type
_entity.pdbx_description
1 polymer ?
#
loop_
_entity_poly.entity_id
_entity_poly.type
_entity_poly.pdbx_seq_one_letter_code
_entity_poly.pdbx_strand_id
1 'polypeptide(L)'
;MSKSMVLNNAVKWTATFFLIIAMQSFTFAEGDNDKVGSVAFKFLNIQTDARGAALGGLSAQASGAGALFSNPAGLAGTEGRSFTAGLSQWLVETNITNIGFVMPIMGGAVGVSIVSVDYGEIMRSGWAGTTEFVFQPNQGSFEANDMAMQVSYGQNLSDKFSVGGTAKILSQNIDKESISGLAFDIGTQFDVGYRGIKMGAVISNFGPDVESVMTGGGYQGFPSMSLPMTFSFGIIGEAMPGMNAGLNVLKQADMEQEFILNAEYNISPAALRFSFNLNNPQQPLSVGAGVNVSGINADLSVSTTQYLDSVLRMSIGYSF
;
A
#
# COMPACT_ATOMS: atom_id res chain seq x y z
N MET A 1 -8.13 33.96 -36.25
CA MET A 1 -7.90 33.04 -35.10
C MET A 1 -8.27 31.65 -35.57
N SER A 2 -7.35 30.70 -35.54
CA SER A 2 -7.57 29.33 -36.03
C SER A 2 -8.52 28.58 -35.06
N LYS A 3 -9.45 27.79 -35.64
CA LYS A 3 -10.38 26.93 -34.85
C LYS A 3 -9.65 26.02 -33.82
N SER A 4 -8.41 25.64 -34.13
CA SER A 4 -7.56 24.84 -33.24
C SER A 4 -7.14 25.59 -31.95
N MET A 5 -6.97 26.90 -32.02
CA MET A 5 -6.57 27.74 -30.88
C MET A 5 -7.75 27.95 -29.90
N VAL A 6 -8.96 28.07 -30.42
CA VAL A 6 -10.19 28.20 -29.61
C VAL A 6 -10.52 26.89 -28.92
N LEU A 7 -10.35 25.74 -29.60
CA LEU A 7 -10.58 24.42 -29.04
C LEU A 7 -9.58 24.07 -27.90
N ASN A 8 -8.29 24.44 -28.10
CA ASN A 8 -7.24 24.21 -27.12
C ASN A 8 -7.44 25.07 -25.84
N ASN A 9 -7.95 26.28 -26.01
CA ASN A 9 -8.30 27.14 -24.85
C ASN A 9 -9.56 26.65 -24.12
N ALA A 10 -10.59 26.21 -24.86
CA ALA A 10 -11.79 25.64 -24.24
C ALA A 10 -11.48 24.40 -23.40
N VAL A 11 -10.63 23.48 -23.90
CA VAL A 11 -10.18 22.29 -23.16
C VAL A 11 -9.37 22.66 -21.90
N LYS A 12 -8.53 23.70 -21.99
CA LYS A 12 -7.79 24.19 -20.81
C LYS A 12 -8.73 24.78 -19.76
N TRP A 13 -9.69 25.59 -20.16
CA TRP A 13 -10.65 26.18 -19.22
C TRP A 13 -11.60 25.17 -18.61
N THR A 14 -12.04 24.14 -19.36
CA THR A 14 -12.84 23.05 -18.79
C THR A 14 -12.04 22.20 -17.81
N ALA A 15 -10.78 21.87 -18.12
CA ALA A 15 -9.90 21.15 -17.20
C ALA A 15 -9.63 21.95 -15.91
N THR A 16 -9.37 23.24 -16.03
CA THR A 16 -9.17 24.14 -14.88
C THR A 16 -10.45 24.28 -14.05
N PHE A 17 -11.62 24.36 -14.68
CA PHE A 17 -12.92 24.45 -14.02
C PHE A 17 -13.26 23.15 -13.26
N PHE A 18 -13.00 21.98 -13.85
CA PHE A 18 -13.13 20.69 -13.18
C PHE A 18 -12.14 20.52 -12.01
N LEU A 19 -10.92 21.03 -12.16
CA LEU A 19 -9.92 21.02 -11.09
C LEU A 19 -10.35 21.91 -9.91
N ILE A 20 -10.91 23.10 -10.21
CA ILE A 20 -11.43 24.04 -9.18
C ILE A 20 -12.67 23.46 -8.48
N ILE A 21 -13.58 22.82 -9.23
CA ILE A 21 -14.76 22.14 -8.64
C ILE A 21 -14.32 20.95 -7.79
N ALA A 22 -13.35 20.15 -8.24
CA ALA A 22 -12.77 19.09 -7.43
C ALA A 22 -12.13 19.62 -6.16
N MET A 23 -11.44 20.76 -6.22
CA MET A 23 -10.87 21.40 -5.02
C MET A 23 -11.92 21.96 -4.05
N GLN A 24 -13.06 22.41 -4.54
CA GLN A 24 -14.13 22.94 -3.67
C GLN A 24 -15.01 21.84 -3.05
N SER A 25 -15.02 20.66 -3.64
CA SER A 25 -15.72 19.49 -3.07
C SER A 25 -14.98 18.84 -1.90
N PHE A 26 -13.72 19.21 -1.70
CA PHE A 26 -12.91 18.82 -0.54
C PHE A 26 -13.10 19.84 0.60
N THR A 27 -14.32 19.99 1.10
CA THR A 27 -14.47 20.39 2.49
C THR A 27 -13.84 19.26 3.30
N PHE A 28 -12.71 19.55 3.93
CA PHE A 28 -12.15 18.71 4.96
C PHE A 28 -13.27 18.55 6.01
N ALA A 29 -14.01 17.45 5.94
CA ALA A 29 -14.74 17.02 7.09
C ALA A 29 -13.64 16.70 8.11
N GLU A 30 -13.46 17.54 9.10
CA GLU A 30 -12.84 17.21 10.37
C GLU A 30 -13.70 16.06 10.92
N GLY A 31 -13.44 14.86 10.43
CA GLY A 31 -14.07 13.65 10.91
C GLY A 31 -13.42 13.34 12.24
N ASP A 32 -14.17 13.44 13.29
CA ASP A 32 -13.85 12.81 14.56
C ASP A 32 -13.48 11.35 14.25
N ASN A 33 -12.20 10.99 14.38
CA ASN A 33 -11.70 9.64 14.08
C ASN A 33 -12.02 8.71 15.26
N ASP A 34 -13.30 8.48 15.51
CA ASP A 34 -13.80 7.58 16.55
C ASP A 34 -13.32 6.13 16.38
N LYS A 35 -12.67 5.81 15.25
CA LYS A 35 -12.27 4.45 14.87
C LYS A 35 -10.77 4.18 14.96
N VAL A 36 -9.96 5.14 15.43
CA VAL A 36 -8.51 4.94 15.58
C VAL A 36 -8.24 3.77 16.53
N GLY A 37 -7.44 2.78 16.08
CA GLY A 37 -7.10 1.59 16.86
C GLY A 37 -8.20 0.53 16.94
N SER A 38 -9.29 0.64 16.18
CA SER A 38 -10.41 -0.31 16.21
C SER A 38 -10.34 -1.42 15.15
N VAL A 39 -9.25 -1.49 14.37
CA VAL A 39 -9.08 -2.49 13.30
C VAL A 39 -8.05 -3.56 13.67
N ALA A 40 -8.31 -4.80 13.24
CA ALA A 40 -7.35 -5.89 13.30
C ALA A 40 -6.38 -5.83 12.10
N PHE A 41 -5.28 -6.57 12.16
CA PHE A 41 -4.32 -6.75 11.05
C PHE A 41 -3.84 -5.43 10.42
N LYS A 42 -3.56 -4.42 11.23
CA LYS A 42 -3.15 -3.08 10.78
C LYS A 42 -1.92 -3.09 9.84
N PHE A 43 -1.07 -4.11 9.92
CA PHE A 43 0.08 -4.29 9.06
C PHE A 43 -0.26 -4.32 7.56
N LEU A 44 -1.49 -4.70 7.20
CA LEU A 44 -1.96 -4.74 5.80
C LEU A 44 -1.98 -3.35 5.12
N ASN A 45 -1.98 -2.28 5.91
CA ASN A 45 -1.94 -0.91 5.40
C ASN A 45 -0.51 -0.39 5.20
N ILE A 46 0.51 -1.19 5.56
CA ILE A 46 1.90 -0.81 5.34
C ILE A 46 2.28 -1.11 3.90
N GLN A 47 2.73 -0.09 3.17
CA GLN A 47 3.28 -0.29 1.83
C GLN A 47 4.63 -1.00 1.94
N THR A 48 4.71 -2.23 1.43
CA THR A 48 5.89 -3.10 1.57
C THR A 48 6.83 -3.06 0.37
N ASP A 49 6.34 -2.66 -0.80
CA ASP A 49 7.13 -2.50 -2.02
C ASP A 49 7.88 -1.16 -2.01
N ALA A 50 9.20 -1.17 -2.29
CA ALA A 50 10.03 0.03 -2.25
C ALA A 50 9.61 1.08 -3.28
N ARG A 51 9.25 0.68 -4.51
CA ARG A 51 8.76 1.61 -5.54
C ARG A 51 7.42 2.23 -5.11
N GLY A 52 6.51 1.42 -4.60
CA GLY A 52 5.22 1.88 -4.11
C GLY A 52 5.34 2.85 -2.95
N ALA A 53 6.23 2.58 -2.00
CA ALA A 53 6.48 3.44 -0.87
C ALA A 53 7.08 4.80 -1.28
N ALA A 54 8.03 4.79 -2.25
CA ALA A 54 8.63 6.03 -2.77
C ALA A 54 7.62 6.94 -3.49
N LEU A 55 6.54 6.37 -4.02
CA LEU A 55 5.50 7.10 -4.77
C LEU A 55 4.20 7.29 -3.96
N GLY A 56 4.18 6.88 -2.69
CA GLY A 56 3.00 6.99 -1.84
C GLY A 56 1.79 6.19 -2.34
N GLY A 57 2.05 5.06 -3.02
CA GLY A 57 1.07 4.16 -3.59
C GLY A 57 1.16 4.02 -5.11
N LEU A 58 0.67 2.90 -5.63
CA LEU A 58 0.72 2.56 -7.06
C LEU A 58 -0.68 2.29 -7.65
N SER A 59 -1.72 2.95 -7.19
CA SER A 59 -3.09 2.65 -7.63
C SER A 59 -3.24 2.72 -9.17
N ALA A 60 -2.69 3.77 -9.79
CA ALA A 60 -2.79 4.00 -11.24
C ALA A 60 -1.67 3.35 -12.07
N GLN A 61 -0.54 2.96 -11.45
CA GLN A 61 0.66 2.56 -12.16
C GLN A 61 1.27 1.23 -11.68
N ALA A 62 0.50 0.46 -10.94
CA ALA A 62 0.90 -0.90 -10.55
C ALA A 62 1.13 -1.75 -11.81
N SER A 63 2.17 -2.56 -11.80
CA SER A 63 2.52 -3.46 -12.90
C SER A 63 3.41 -4.60 -12.43
N GLY A 64 3.39 -5.73 -13.18
CA GLY A 64 4.21 -6.90 -12.90
C GLY A 64 4.01 -7.44 -11.49
N ALA A 65 5.05 -8.04 -10.90
CA ALA A 65 4.96 -8.63 -9.57
C ALA A 65 4.74 -7.58 -8.44
N GLY A 66 5.12 -6.31 -8.63
CA GLY A 66 4.84 -5.23 -7.68
C GLY A 66 3.34 -4.93 -7.52
N ALA A 67 2.52 -5.27 -8.53
CA ALA A 67 1.07 -5.10 -8.47
C ALA A 67 0.40 -5.96 -7.38
N LEU A 68 1.02 -7.07 -6.97
CA LEU A 68 0.55 -7.94 -5.89
C LEU A 68 0.38 -7.20 -4.55
N PHE A 69 1.16 -6.15 -4.32
CA PHE A 69 1.20 -5.40 -3.07
C PHE A 69 0.50 -4.03 -3.16
N SER A 70 -0.17 -3.74 -4.29
CA SER A 70 -0.78 -2.43 -4.50
C SER A 70 -2.14 -2.49 -5.20
N ASN A 71 -2.16 -2.79 -6.50
CA ASN A 71 -3.39 -2.86 -7.29
C ASN A 71 -3.39 -4.11 -8.18
N PRO A 72 -4.22 -5.12 -7.89
CA PRO A 72 -4.24 -6.36 -8.64
C PRO A 72 -4.60 -6.18 -10.13
N ALA A 73 -5.25 -5.09 -10.53
CA ALA A 73 -5.50 -4.80 -11.94
C ALA A 73 -4.20 -4.63 -12.74
N GLY A 74 -3.10 -4.23 -12.09
CA GLY A 74 -1.78 -4.09 -12.71
C GLY A 74 -1.15 -5.43 -13.13
N LEU A 75 -1.68 -6.56 -12.69
CA LEU A 75 -1.26 -7.89 -13.16
C LEU A 75 -1.66 -8.13 -14.62
N ALA A 76 -2.73 -7.50 -15.08
CA ALA A 76 -3.32 -7.74 -16.39
C ALA A 76 -2.35 -7.53 -17.56
N GLY A 77 -1.36 -6.64 -17.41
CA GLY A 77 -0.34 -6.36 -18.42
C GLY A 77 0.93 -7.21 -18.32
N THR A 78 0.93 -8.27 -17.50
CA THR A 78 2.11 -9.11 -17.34
C THR A 78 2.26 -10.07 -18.51
N GLU A 79 3.28 -9.88 -19.34
CA GLU A 79 3.54 -10.69 -20.54
C GLU A 79 4.42 -11.93 -20.25
N GLY A 80 5.33 -11.83 -19.29
CA GLY A 80 6.26 -12.89 -18.88
C GLY A 80 6.05 -13.30 -17.42
N ARG A 81 6.83 -14.29 -16.97
CA ARG A 81 6.87 -14.61 -15.54
C ARG A 81 7.67 -13.53 -14.81
N SER A 82 7.24 -13.15 -13.64
CA SER A 82 7.98 -12.19 -12.82
C SER A 82 7.97 -12.59 -11.34
N PHE A 83 9.08 -12.30 -10.70
CA PHE A 83 9.30 -12.54 -9.28
C PHE A 83 9.66 -11.22 -8.61
N THR A 84 9.29 -11.04 -7.36
CA THR A 84 9.75 -9.93 -6.53
C THR A 84 9.96 -10.38 -5.09
N ALA A 85 10.95 -9.79 -4.44
CA ALA A 85 11.17 -9.92 -3.01
C ALA A 85 11.56 -8.56 -2.45
N GLY A 86 11.13 -8.27 -1.23
CA GLY A 86 11.42 -7.01 -0.56
C GLY A 86 11.63 -7.18 0.93
N LEU A 87 12.41 -6.27 1.48
CA LEU A 87 12.66 -6.13 2.91
C LEU A 87 12.42 -4.66 3.30
N SER A 88 11.66 -4.46 4.37
CA SER A 88 11.43 -3.14 4.95
C SER A 88 11.86 -3.16 6.41
N GLN A 89 12.78 -2.27 6.76
CA GLN A 89 13.05 -1.93 8.16
C GLN A 89 12.00 -0.90 8.57
N TRP A 90 11.00 -1.39 9.29
CA TRP A 90 9.89 -0.58 9.78
C TRP A 90 10.26 0.08 11.12
N LEU A 91 9.30 0.67 11.76
CA LEU A 91 9.48 1.36 13.04
C LEU A 91 9.79 0.37 14.17
N VAL A 92 10.60 0.80 15.15
CA VAL A 92 10.87 0.07 16.42
C VAL A 92 11.34 -1.37 16.17
N GLU A 93 12.40 -1.53 15.37
CA GLU A 93 13.06 -2.83 15.07
C GLU A 93 12.17 -3.86 14.34
N THR A 94 10.96 -3.48 13.92
CA THR A 94 10.07 -4.34 13.15
C THR A 94 10.62 -4.56 11.74
N ASN A 95 10.64 -5.81 11.29
CA ASN A 95 11.04 -6.17 9.95
C ASN A 95 9.85 -6.72 9.16
N ILE A 96 9.70 -6.25 7.92
CA ILE A 96 8.66 -6.73 7.01
C ILE A 96 9.32 -7.32 5.78
N THR A 97 9.00 -8.56 5.48
CA THR A 97 9.46 -9.27 4.28
C THR A 97 8.27 -9.52 3.37
N ASN A 98 8.44 -9.29 2.09
CA ASN A 98 7.46 -9.66 1.07
C ASN A 98 8.12 -10.47 -0.04
N ILE A 99 7.38 -11.44 -0.58
CA ILE A 99 7.80 -12.26 -1.71
C ILE A 99 6.58 -12.44 -2.61
N GLY A 100 6.76 -12.32 -3.93
CA GLY A 100 5.69 -12.48 -4.89
C GLY A 100 6.16 -13.12 -6.20
N PHE A 101 5.28 -13.89 -6.81
CA PHE A 101 5.46 -14.49 -8.12
C PHE A 101 4.21 -14.32 -8.96
N VAL A 102 4.39 -13.93 -10.22
CA VAL A 102 3.32 -13.71 -11.19
C VAL A 102 3.64 -14.50 -12.46
N MET A 103 2.62 -15.08 -13.04
CA MET A 103 2.71 -15.74 -14.34
C MET A 103 1.49 -15.42 -15.20
N PRO A 104 1.69 -15.20 -16.52
CA PRO A 104 0.57 -15.03 -17.43
C PRO A 104 -0.22 -16.35 -17.53
N ILE A 105 -1.53 -16.20 -17.60
CA ILE A 105 -2.46 -17.30 -17.89
C ILE A 105 -3.45 -16.81 -18.95
N MET A 106 -4.28 -17.71 -19.47
CA MET A 106 -5.26 -17.39 -20.50
C MET A 106 -6.17 -16.23 -20.07
N GLY A 107 -6.12 -15.11 -20.79
CA GLY A 107 -6.93 -13.93 -20.57
C GLY A 107 -6.41 -12.91 -19.54
N GLY A 108 -5.29 -13.20 -18.86
CA GLY A 108 -4.71 -12.30 -17.84
C GLY A 108 -3.47 -12.86 -17.18
N ALA A 109 -3.27 -12.55 -15.91
CA ALA A 109 -2.18 -13.11 -15.11
C ALA A 109 -2.65 -13.45 -13.70
N VAL A 110 -2.08 -14.52 -13.16
CA VAL A 110 -2.26 -14.95 -11.77
C VAL A 110 -0.98 -14.71 -10.99
N GLY A 111 -1.12 -14.33 -9.73
CA GLY A 111 0.03 -14.18 -8.85
C GLY A 111 -0.24 -14.73 -7.46
N VAL A 112 0.84 -15.10 -6.79
CA VAL A 112 0.83 -15.49 -5.39
C VAL A 112 1.84 -14.66 -4.64
N SER A 113 1.53 -14.29 -3.40
CA SER A 113 2.47 -13.53 -2.57
C SER A 113 2.31 -13.84 -1.09
N ILE A 114 3.37 -13.55 -0.35
CA ILE A 114 3.41 -13.63 1.11
C ILE A 114 3.98 -12.32 1.62
N VAL A 115 3.36 -11.77 2.65
CA VAL A 115 3.88 -10.68 3.47
C VAL A 115 4.01 -11.20 4.88
N SER A 116 5.17 -11.04 5.50
CA SER A 116 5.44 -11.43 6.87
C SER A 116 6.01 -10.25 7.64
N VAL A 117 5.49 -10.03 8.83
CA VAL A 117 5.96 -9.01 9.78
C VAL A 117 6.52 -9.72 11.00
N ASP A 118 7.72 -9.33 11.38
CA ASP A 118 8.42 -9.76 12.58
C ASP A 118 8.64 -8.53 13.47
N TYR A 119 8.06 -8.55 14.67
CA TYR A 119 8.16 -7.45 15.62
C TYR A 119 9.39 -7.56 16.54
N GLY A 120 10.23 -8.56 16.32
CA GLY A 120 11.39 -8.83 17.15
C GLY A 120 11.04 -9.39 18.51
N GLU A 121 12.02 -9.43 19.39
CA GLU A 121 11.88 -9.93 20.75
C GLU A 121 11.32 -8.84 21.66
N ILE A 122 10.15 -9.11 22.28
CA ILE A 122 9.47 -8.17 23.18
C ILE A 122 9.69 -8.60 24.62
N MET A 123 10.33 -7.72 25.40
CA MET A 123 10.61 -8.01 26.82
C MET A 123 9.33 -8.04 27.63
N ARG A 124 9.16 -9.10 28.40
CA ARG A 124 8.04 -9.28 29.30
C ARG A 124 8.30 -8.58 30.63
N SER A 125 7.32 -7.86 31.13
CA SER A 125 7.32 -7.27 32.46
C SER A 125 6.10 -7.75 33.26
N GLY A 126 6.16 -7.69 34.58
CA GLY A 126 5.07 -8.12 35.46
C GLY A 126 5.05 -7.37 36.77
N TRP A 127 4.07 -7.71 37.58
CA TRP A 127 3.93 -7.20 38.91
C TRP A 127 4.08 -8.36 39.90
N ALA A 128 4.88 -8.19 40.95
CA ALA A 128 4.98 -9.15 42.01
C ALA A 128 4.54 -8.52 43.35
N GLY A 129 4.01 -9.35 44.21
CA GLY A 129 3.51 -8.98 45.54
C GLY A 129 2.01 -9.11 45.65
N THR A 130 1.56 -9.45 46.85
CA THR A 130 0.13 -9.59 47.17
C THR A 130 -0.42 -8.39 47.92
N THR A 131 0.45 -7.60 48.54
CA THR A 131 0.08 -6.43 49.36
C THR A 131 0.66 -5.14 48.80
N GLU A 132 1.86 -5.23 48.23
CA GLU A 132 2.50 -4.11 47.48
C GLU A 132 2.83 -4.60 46.08
N PHE A 133 2.28 -3.92 45.06
CA PHE A 133 2.58 -4.23 43.66
C PHE A 133 3.93 -3.61 43.30
N VAL A 134 4.97 -4.44 43.18
CA VAL A 134 6.29 -4.03 42.74
C VAL A 134 6.45 -4.41 41.28
N PHE A 135 6.77 -3.44 40.44
CA PHE A 135 7.09 -3.65 39.01
C PHE A 135 8.35 -4.47 38.86
N GLN A 136 8.28 -5.58 38.14
CA GLN A 136 9.42 -6.43 37.84
C GLN A 136 9.71 -6.39 36.34
N PRO A 137 10.78 -5.73 35.91
CA PRO A 137 11.25 -5.81 34.53
C PRO A 137 11.92 -7.18 34.29
N ASN A 138 12.02 -7.57 33.01
CA ASN A 138 12.74 -8.76 32.55
C ASN A 138 12.20 -10.10 33.09
N GLN A 139 10.91 -10.32 32.92
CA GLN A 139 10.24 -11.61 33.23
C GLN A 139 10.29 -12.58 32.04
N GLY A 140 11.36 -12.56 31.26
CA GLY A 140 11.49 -13.27 29.99
C GLY A 140 11.06 -12.41 28.80
N SER A 141 10.86 -13.04 27.66
CA SER A 141 10.45 -12.41 26.43
C SER A 141 9.32 -13.19 25.73
N PHE A 142 8.73 -12.57 24.73
CA PHE A 142 7.80 -13.22 23.81
C PHE A 142 8.01 -12.65 22.41
N GLU A 143 7.53 -13.38 21.42
CA GLU A 143 7.56 -12.99 20.01
C GLU A 143 6.18 -12.62 19.53
N ALA A 144 6.11 -11.71 18.56
CA ALA A 144 4.90 -11.39 17.84
C ALA A 144 5.22 -11.39 16.33
N ASN A 145 4.28 -11.91 15.54
CA ASN A 145 4.41 -11.94 14.10
C ASN A 145 3.05 -11.88 13.42
N ASP A 146 3.03 -11.27 12.24
CA ASP A 146 1.87 -11.24 11.37
C ASP A 146 2.23 -11.82 10.01
N MET A 147 1.26 -12.43 9.34
CA MET A 147 1.43 -13.00 8.01
C MET A 147 0.17 -12.84 7.17
N ALA A 148 0.37 -12.50 5.88
CA ALA A 148 -0.67 -12.55 4.86
C ALA A 148 -0.20 -13.39 3.69
N MET A 149 -0.95 -14.44 3.35
CA MET A 149 -0.80 -15.21 2.12
C MET A 149 -1.87 -14.78 1.13
N GLN A 150 -1.49 -14.51 -0.12
CA GLN A 150 -2.37 -13.88 -1.09
C GLN A 150 -2.34 -14.61 -2.43
N VAL A 151 -3.51 -14.68 -3.06
CA VAL A 151 -3.68 -15.11 -4.45
C VAL A 151 -4.40 -13.99 -5.19
N SER A 152 -3.82 -13.55 -6.29
CA SER A 152 -4.32 -12.43 -7.08
C SER A 152 -4.54 -12.84 -8.53
N TYR A 153 -5.52 -12.23 -9.17
CA TYR A 153 -5.78 -12.36 -10.59
C TYR A 153 -6.09 -10.99 -11.19
N GLY A 154 -5.53 -10.72 -12.38
CA GLY A 154 -5.81 -9.50 -13.13
C GLY A 154 -5.98 -9.79 -14.61
N GLN A 155 -6.90 -9.07 -15.27
CA GLN A 155 -7.15 -9.19 -16.71
C GLN A 155 -7.50 -7.85 -17.34
N ASN A 156 -7.20 -7.75 -18.64
CA ASN A 156 -7.66 -6.64 -19.47
C ASN A 156 -9.08 -6.93 -19.95
N LEU A 157 -10.04 -6.04 -19.66
CA LEU A 157 -11.38 -6.08 -20.23
C LEU A 157 -11.45 -5.36 -21.59
N SER A 158 -10.53 -4.43 -21.81
CA SER A 158 -10.31 -3.76 -23.09
C SER A 158 -8.86 -3.29 -23.17
N ASP A 159 -8.44 -2.74 -24.31
CA ASP A 159 -7.10 -2.18 -24.49
C ASP A 159 -6.75 -1.05 -23.51
N LYS A 160 -7.76 -0.49 -22.85
CA LYS A 160 -7.61 0.66 -21.93
C LYS A 160 -8.04 0.38 -20.50
N PHE A 161 -8.72 -0.72 -20.24
CA PHE A 161 -9.32 -0.98 -18.94
C PHE A 161 -8.98 -2.37 -18.43
N SER A 162 -8.39 -2.40 -17.25
CA SER A 162 -8.01 -3.60 -16.53
C SER A 162 -8.74 -3.70 -15.21
N VAL A 163 -9.01 -4.92 -14.78
CA VAL A 163 -9.59 -5.24 -13.47
C VAL A 163 -8.76 -6.35 -12.81
N GLY A 164 -8.79 -6.38 -11.50
CA GLY A 164 -8.15 -7.45 -10.74
C GLY A 164 -8.75 -7.64 -9.37
N GLY A 165 -8.48 -8.79 -8.79
CA GLY A 165 -8.90 -9.13 -7.43
C GLY A 165 -7.84 -9.94 -6.71
N THR A 166 -7.84 -9.86 -5.39
CA THR A 166 -6.96 -10.61 -4.48
C THR A 166 -7.79 -11.24 -3.39
N ALA A 167 -7.48 -12.47 -3.02
CA ALA A 167 -7.95 -13.13 -1.81
C ALA A 167 -6.75 -13.35 -0.88
N LYS A 168 -6.94 -13.06 0.42
CA LYS A 168 -5.89 -13.09 1.45
C LYS A 168 -6.31 -13.97 2.62
N ILE A 169 -5.39 -14.81 3.08
CA ILE A 169 -5.48 -15.51 4.36
C ILE A 169 -4.53 -14.80 5.31
N LEU A 170 -5.05 -14.41 6.47
CA LEU A 170 -4.34 -13.60 7.47
C LEU A 170 -4.11 -14.40 8.73
N SER A 171 -2.95 -14.21 9.34
CA SER A 171 -2.61 -14.75 10.66
C SER A 171 -1.85 -13.71 11.45
N GLN A 172 -2.20 -13.52 12.70
CA GLN A 172 -1.49 -12.68 13.66
C GLN A 172 -1.30 -13.49 14.94
N ASN A 173 -0.05 -13.57 15.39
CA ASN A 173 0.32 -14.28 16.60
C ASN A 173 1.01 -13.31 17.55
N ILE A 174 0.58 -13.30 18.79
CA ILE A 174 1.16 -12.48 19.87
C ILE A 174 1.27 -13.36 21.10
N ASP A 175 2.49 -13.72 21.49
CA ASP A 175 2.76 -14.65 22.60
C ASP A 175 2.05 -16.00 22.39
N LYS A 176 1.01 -16.27 23.17
CA LYS A 176 0.21 -17.52 23.13
C LYS A 176 -1.10 -17.36 22.37
N GLU A 177 -1.44 -16.16 21.98
CA GLU A 177 -2.70 -15.85 21.32
C GLU A 177 -2.50 -15.77 19.81
N SER A 178 -3.47 -16.30 19.07
CA SER A 178 -3.47 -16.28 17.61
C SER A 178 -4.85 -15.92 17.09
N ILE A 179 -4.90 -15.01 16.12
CA ILE A 179 -6.10 -14.70 15.37
C ILE A 179 -5.87 -14.93 13.87
N SER A 180 -6.91 -15.29 13.16
CA SER A 180 -6.88 -15.47 11.72
C SER A 180 -8.06 -14.78 11.05
N GLY A 181 -7.88 -14.40 9.79
CA GLY A 181 -8.91 -13.69 9.05
C GLY A 181 -8.83 -13.94 7.54
N LEU A 182 -9.85 -13.48 6.84
CA LEU A 182 -9.91 -13.48 5.38
C LEU A 182 -10.14 -12.06 4.92
N ALA A 183 -9.36 -11.61 3.92
CA ALA A 183 -9.54 -10.30 3.32
C ALA A 183 -9.52 -10.41 1.79
N PHE A 184 -10.10 -9.41 1.14
CA PHE A 184 -10.18 -9.33 -0.30
C PHE A 184 -9.78 -7.94 -0.77
N ASP A 185 -9.26 -7.86 -2.01
CA ASP A 185 -9.05 -6.60 -2.72
C ASP A 185 -9.73 -6.66 -4.08
N ILE A 186 -10.20 -5.51 -4.54
CA ILE A 186 -10.67 -5.30 -5.91
C ILE A 186 -10.02 -4.03 -6.43
N GLY A 187 -9.43 -4.12 -7.62
CA GLY A 187 -8.74 -3.00 -8.25
C GLY A 187 -9.10 -2.83 -9.71
N THR A 188 -8.97 -1.59 -10.17
CA THR A 188 -9.16 -1.21 -11.57
C THR A 188 -8.04 -0.29 -12.00
N GLN A 189 -7.69 -0.34 -13.29
CA GLN A 189 -6.82 0.64 -13.96
C GLN A 189 -7.41 1.03 -15.31
N PHE A 190 -7.28 2.30 -15.65
CA PHE A 190 -7.76 2.88 -16.89
C PHE A 190 -6.68 3.74 -17.55
N ASP A 191 -6.36 3.42 -18.80
CA ASP A 191 -5.48 4.24 -19.64
C ASP A 191 -6.32 5.22 -20.46
N VAL A 192 -6.16 6.50 -20.20
CA VAL A 192 -6.92 7.55 -20.92
C VAL A 192 -6.51 7.64 -22.38
N GLY A 193 -5.27 7.17 -22.72
CA GLY A 193 -4.72 7.23 -24.06
C GLY A 193 -4.29 8.64 -24.48
N TYR A 194 -4.05 9.53 -23.53
CA TYR A 194 -3.57 10.89 -23.79
C TYR A 194 -2.46 11.23 -22.78
N ARG A 195 -1.26 11.60 -23.28
CA ARG A 195 -0.09 12.01 -22.48
C ARG A 195 0.27 11.04 -21.35
N GLY A 196 0.12 9.75 -21.59
CA GLY A 196 0.40 8.73 -20.60
C GLY A 196 -0.48 8.81 -19.34
N ILE A 197 -1.63 9.50 -19.39
CA ILE A 197 -2.53 9.61 -18.25
C ILE A 197 -3.16 8.27 -17.97
N LYS A 198 -2.92 7.77 -16.76
CA LYS A 198 -3.54 6.57 -16.19
C LYS A 198 -4.26 6.91 -14.91
N MET A 199 -5.34 6.21 -14.66
CA MET A 199 -6.13 6.29 -13.44
C MET A 199 -6.25 4.89 -12.86
N GLY A 200 -6.37 4.80 -11.55
CA GLY A 200 -6.59 3.52 -10.89
C GLY A 200 -7.31 3.70 -9.57
N ALA A 201 -8.14 2.73 -9.23
CA ALA A 201 -8.83 2.69 -7.96
C ALA A 201 -8.73 1.29 -7.36
N VAL A 202 -8.60 1.22 -6.04
CA VAL A 202 -8.53 -0.04 -5.30
C VAL A 202 -9.35 0.09 -4.02
N ILE A 203 -10.11 -0.94 -3.72
CA ILE A 203 -10.64 -1.21 -2.38
C ILE A 203 -9.87 -2.41 -1.88
N SER A 204 -9.09 -2.22 -0.81
CA SER A 204 -8.23 -3.24 -0.24
C SER A 204 -8.69 -3.65 1.14
N ASN A 205 -8.37 -4.88 1.53
CA ASN A 205 -8.53 -5.40 2.88
C ASN A 205 -9.99 -5.39 3.38
N PHE A 206 -10.96 -5.57 2.50
CA PHE A 206 -12.34 -5.75 2.94
C PHE A 206 -12.64 -7.24 3.21
N GLY A 207 -13.51 -7.52 4.16
CA GLY A 207 -13.88 -8.89 4.53
C GLY A 207 -14.74 -8.93 5.78
N PRO A 208 -15.02 -10.12 6.30
CA PRO A 208 -15.76 -10.27 7.55
C PRO A 208 -14.96 -9.73 8.74
N ASP A 209 -15.67 -9.28 9.76
CA ASP A 209 -15.06 -8.93 11.04
C ASP A 209 -14.37 -10.15 11.67
N VAL A 210 -13.34 -9.89 12.44
CA VAL A 210 -12.51 -10.90 13.07
C VAL A 210 -12.86 -11.00 14.55
N GLU A 211 -13.15 -12.21 15.00
CA GLU A 211 -13.36 -12.49 16.43
C GLU A 211 -12.01 -12.77 17.09
N SER A 212 -11.72 -12.07 18.17
CA SER A 212 -10.54 -12.35 18.99
C SER A 212 -10.84 -13.52 19.94
N VAL A 213 -10.09 -14.60 19.81
CA VAL A 213 -10.15 -15.74 20.75
C VAL A 213 -9.00 -15.58 21.74
N MET A 214 -9.23 -14.90 22.86
CA MET A 214 -8.30 -14.96 23.99
C MET A 214 -8.58 -16.20 24.85
N THR A 215 -7.65 -17.14 24.84
CA THR A 215 -7.66 -18.34 25.67
C THR A 215 -6.94 -18.06 26.99
N GLY A 216 -7.58 -17.36 27.91
CA GLY A 216 -7.05 -17.22 29.26
C GLY A 216 -7.56 -16.00 30.03
N GLY A 217 -8.12 -16.21 31.19
CA GLY A 217 -8.39 -15.14 32.15
C GLY A 217 -9.83 -14.69 32.33
N GLY A 218 -10.83 -15.46 31.87
CA GLY A 218 -12.23 -15.23 32.27
C GLY A 218 -12.93 -14.05 31.57
N TYR A 219 -12.32 -13.44 30.58
CA TYR A 219 -12.97 -12.44 29.75
C TYR A 219 -13.71 -13.12 28.60
N GLN A 220 -15.02 -13.13 28.68
CA GLN A 220 -15.88 -13.57 27.59
C GLN A 220 -16.21 -12.36 26.71
N GLY A 221 -15.87 -12.47 25.40
CA GLY A 221 -16.34 -11.56 24.38
C GLY A 221 -15.53 -10.27 24.25
N PHE A 222 -14.39 -10.35 23.58
CA PHE A 222 -13.87 -9.16 22.91
C PHE A 222 -14.81 -8.80 21.77
N PRO A 223 -15.09 -7.50 21.56
CA PRO A 223 -15.85 -7.07 20.40
C PRO A 223 -15.13 -7.53 19.13
N SER A 224 -15.89 -7.96 18.12
CA SER A 224 -15.36 -8.22 16.79
C SER A 224 -14.65 -6.97 16.28
N MET A 225 -13.48 -7.15 15.68
CA MET A 225 -12.70 -6.06 15.07
C MET A 225 -12.86 -6.10 13.56
N SER A 226 -13.09 -4.95 12.96
CA SER A 226 -13.13 -4.85 11.50
C SER A 226 -11.73 -4.94 10.89
N LEU A 227 -11.66 -5.31 9.62
CA LEU A 227 -10.41 -5.27 8.85
C LEU A 227 -10.01 -3.83 8.51
N PRO A 228 -8.72 -3.56 8.25
CA PRO A 228 -8.21 -2.23 7.94
C PRO A 228 -8.51 -1.85 6.48
N MET A 229 -9.78 -1.83 6.13
CA MET A 229 -10.25 -1.52 4.78
C MET A 229 -9.70 -0.17 4.31
N THR A 230 -9.20 -0.16 3.10
CA THR A 230 -8.61 1.03 2.49
C THR A 230 -9.16 1.25 1.11
N PHE A 231 -9.60 2.47 0.84
CA PHE A 231 -9.87 2.95 -0.51
C PHE A 231 -8.68 3.79 -0.98
N SER A 232 -8.17 3.49 -2.17
CA SER A 232 -7.15 4.31 -2.82
C SER A 232 -7.54 4.63 -4.25
N PHE A 233 -7.27 5.87 -4.66
CA PHE A 233 -7.45 6.35 -6.02
C PHE A 233 -6.18 7.09 -6.44
N GLY A 234 -5.71 6.83 -7.65
CA GLY A 234 -4.54 7.49 -8.22
C GLY A 234 -4.79 7.97 -9.62
N ILE A 235 -4.16 9.08 -9.94
CA ILE A 235 -4.01 9.58 -11.32
C ILE A 235 -2.55 9.96 -11.53
N ILE A 236 -2.00 9.57 -12.67
CA ILE A 236 -0.64 9.90 -13.06
C ILE A 236 -0.60 10.21 -14.55
N GLY A 237 0.32 11.06 -14.98
CA GLY A 237 0.52 11.39 -16.37
C GLY A 237 1.91 11.93 -16.64
N GLU A 238 2.30 11.96 -17.91
CA GLU A 238 3.56 12.53 -18.35
C GLU A 238 3.53 14.06 -18.26
N ALA A 239 4.25 14.61 -17.28
CA ALA A 239 4.39 16.04 -17.06
C ALA A 239 5.40 16.65 -18.06
N MET A 240 6.52 15.95 -18.27
CA MET A 240 7.54 16.26 -19.28
C MET A 240 8.22 14.97 -19.73
N PRO A 241 8.95 14.96 -20.86
CA PRO A 241 9.61 13.76 -21.34
C PRO A 241 10.45 13.06 -20.26
N GLY A 242 10.12 11.79 -20.01
CA GLY A 242 10.76 10.97 -19.00
C GLY A 242 10.28 11.21 -17.56
N MET A 243 9.43 12.21 -17.31
CA MET A 243 8.91 12.51 -15.97
C MET A 243 7.40 12.32 -15.90
N ASN A 244 6.97 11.41 -15.06
CA ASN A 244 5.58 11.24 -14.68
C ASN A 244 5.32 11.97 -13.36
N ALA A 245 4.15 12.61 -13.23
CA ALA A 245 3.69 13.21 -12.00
C ALA A 245 2.23 12.85 -11.76
N GLY A 246 1.84 12.71 -10.49
CA GLY A 246 0.53 12.23 -10.13
C GLY A 246 0.07 12.65 -8.74
N LEU A 247 -1.16 12.27 -8.46
CA LEU A 247 -1.83 12.42 -7.18
C LEU A 247 -2.43 11.08 -6.78
N ASN A 248 -2.17 10.67 -5.55
CA ASN A 248 -2.88 9.57 -4.89
C ASN A 248 -3.76 10.13 -3.78
N VAL A 249 -4.95 9.57 -3.67
CA VAL A 249 -5.88 9.79 -2.57
C VAL A 249 -6.03 8.47 -1.84
N LEU A 250 -5.81 8.47 -0.54
CA LEU A 250 -5.87 7.29 0.31
C LEU A 250 -6.84 7.54 1.46
N LYS A 251 -7.79 6.64 1.69
CA LYS A 251 -8.68 6.66 2.85
C LYS A 251 -8.70 5.28 3.49
N GLN A 252 -8.09 5.19 4.66
CA GLN A 252 -8.15 4.03 5.53
C GLN A 252 -9.37 4.14 6.45
N ALA A 253 -9.93 3.00 6.87
CA ALA A 253 -11.15 2.97 7.69
C ALA A 253 -11.00 3.69 9.04
N ASP A 254 -9.80 3.67 9.60
CA ASP A 254 -9.45 4.18 10.93
C ASP A 254 -8.52 5.40 10.92
N MET A 255 -8.27 6.00 9.76
CA MET A 255 -7.37 7.15 9.59
C MET A 255 -8.05 8.24 8.77
N GLU A 256 -7.53 9.46 8.85
CA GLU A 256 -7.94 10.54 7.97
C GLU A 256 -7.61 10.25 6.51
N GLN A 257 -8.28 10.95 5.62
CA GLN A 257 -7.99 10.87 4.19
C GLN A 257 -6.67 11.57 3.89
N GLU A 258 -5.83 10.92 3.10
CA GLU A 258 -4.52 11.43 2.71
C GLU A 258 -4.48 11.83 1.23
N PHE A 259 -3.74 12.89 0.93
CA PHE A 259 -3.47 13.37 -0.42
C PHE A 259 -1.97 13.37 -0.66
N ILE A 260 -1.51 12.57 -1.62
CA ILE A 260 -0.09 12.33 -1.85
C ILE A 260 0.27 12.75 -3.26
N LEU A 261 1.06 13.82 -3.39
CA LEU A 261 1.69 14.20 -4.65
C LEU A 261 2.89 13.31 -4.90
N ASN A 262 3.05 12.85 -6.13
CA ASN A 262 4.19 12.01 -6.49
C ASN A 262 4.78 12.37 -7.85
N ALA A 263 6.06 12.00 -8.02
CA ALA A 263 6.77 12.13 -9.28
C ALA A 263 7.78 10.99 -9.46
N GLU A 264 7.90 10.48 -10.68
CA GLU A 264 8.89 9.50 -11.10
C GLU A 264 9.62 10.03 -12.34
N TYR A 265 10.93 10.18 -12.22
CA TYR A 265 11.79 10.59 -13.32
C TYR A 265 12.64 9.42 -13.79
N ASN A 266 12.39 8.98 -15.03
CA ASN A 266 13.05 7.85 -15.65
C ASN A 266 14.26 8.31 -16.47
N ILE A 267 15.44 7.91 -16.03
CA ILE A 267 16.74 8.16 -16.67
C ILE A 267 17.37 6.79 -16.96
N SER A 268 16.82 6.08 -17.95
CA SER A 268 17.23 4.69 -18.24
C SER A 268 18.75 4.48 -18.13
N PRO A 269 19.24 3.46 -17.38
CA PRO A 269 18.46 2.39 -16.73
C PRO A 269 17.94 2.73 -15.33
N ALA A 270 18.13 3.96 -14.84
CA ALA A 270 17.75 4.39 -13.49
C ALA A 270 16.40 5.13 -13.47
N ALA A 271 15.77 5.19 -12.31
CA ALA A 271 14.62 6.02 -12.02
C ALA A 271 14.77 6.66 -10.63
N LEU A 272 14.38 7.93 -10.54
CA LEU A 272 14.30 8.66 -9.28
C LEU A 272 12.84 8.91 -8.94
N ARG A 273 12.48 8.79 -7.67
CA ARG A 273 11.11 8.87 -7.18
C ARG A 273 10.99 9.76 -5.97
N PHE A 274 9.86 10.41 -5.90
CA PHE A 274 9.55 11.34 -4.84
C PHE A 274 8.05 11.31 -4.57
N SER A 275 7.66 11.39 -3.29
CA SER A 275 6.28 11.68 -2.91
C SER A 275 6.22 12.56 -1.67
N PHE A 276 5.17 13.37 -1.63
CA PHE A 276 4.88 14.26 -0.52
C PHE A 276 3.42 14.13 -0.11
N ASN A 277 3.20 13.76 1.15
CA ASN A 277 1.87 13.68 1.74
C ASN A 277 1.47 15.05 2.31
N LEU A 278 0.37 15.60 1.80
CA LEU A 278 -0.04 16.97 2.10
C LEU A 278 -0.62 17.13 3.51
N ASN A 279 -1.18 16.08 4.06
CA ASN A 279 -1.93 16.13 5.31
C ASN A 279 -1.59 15.03 6.33
N ASN A 280 -0.54 14.24 6.08
CA ASN A 280 0.01 13.33 7.08
C ASN A 280 1.39 13.83 7.54
N PRO A 281 1.47 14.59 8.65
CA PRO A 281 2.74 15.10 9.15
C PRO A 281 3.64 14.01 9.72
N GLN A 282 3.12 12.83 10.03
CA GLN A 282 3.90 11.72 10.60
C GLN A 282 4.83 11.07 9.57
N GLN A 283 4.40 11.02 8.30
CA GLN A 283 5.21 10.53 7.17
C GLN A 283 5.05 11.48 5.96
N PRO A 284 5.61 12.68 6.02
CA PRO A 284 5.35 13.70 5.01
C PRO A 284 6.09 13.43 3.69
N LEU A 285 7.25 12.81 3.73
CA LEU A 285 8.15 12.72 2.60
C LEU A 285 8.65 11.29 2.38
N SER A 286 8.61 10.85 1.12
CA SER A 286 9.32 9.64 0.71
C SER A 286 10.14 9.90 -0.56
N VAL A 287 11.32 9.32 -0.60
CA VAL A 287 12.23 9.37 -1.76
C VAL A 287 12.67 7.97 -2.13
N GLY A 288 12.98 7.74 -3.38
CA GLY A 288 13.46 6.44 -3.83
C GLY A 288 14.25 6.51 -5.11
N ALA A 289 14.99 5.46 -5.34
CA ALA A 289 15.71 5.23 -6.57
C ALA A 289 15.53 3.77 -7.02
N GLY A 290 15.53 3.55 -8.31
CA GLY A 290 15.45 2.22 -8.89
C GLY A 290 16.36 2.08 -10.08
N VAL A 291 16.72 0.83 -10.39
CA VAL A 291 17.50 0.47 -11.58
C VAL A 291 16.83 -0.72 -12.25
N ASN A 292 16.70 -0.65 -13.58
CA ASN A 292 16.20 -1.76 -14.38
C ASN A 292 17.25 -2.14 -15.43
N VAL A 293 17.81 -3.33 -15.30
CA VAL A 293 18.83 -3.84 -16.22
C VAL A 293 18.52 -5.31 -16.55
N SER A 294 18.30 -5.58 -17.83
CA SER A 294 18.11 -6.95 -18.35
C SER A 294 17.02 -7.74 -17.61
N GLY A 295 15.90 -7.11 -17.29
CA GLY A 295 14.79 -7.73 -16.57
C GLY A 295 14.93 -7.75 -15.04
N ILE A 296 16.09 -7.37 -14.51
CA ILE A 296 16.30 -7.20 -13.07
C ILE A 296 15.91 -5.78 -12.68
N ASN A 297 14.99 -5.66 -11.72
CA ASN A 297 14.61 -4.41 -11.09
C ASN A 297 15.16 -4.41 -9.66
N ALA A 298 15.84 -3.37 -9.26
CA ALA A 298 16.25 -3.16 -7.88
C ALA A 298 15.81 -1.75 -7.45
N ASP A 299 15.08 -1.67 -6.37
CA ASP A 299 14.50 -0.43 -5.87
C ASP A 299 14.84 -0.22 -4.40
N LEU A 300 15.10 1.03 -4.05
CA LEU A 300 15.36 1.50 -2.69
C LEU A 300 14.45 2.68 -2.39
N SER A 301 13.90 2.75 -1.19
CA SER A 301 13.16 3.91 -0.72
C SER A 301 13.40 4.21 0.74
N VAL A 302 13.32 5.50 1.07
CA VAL A 302 13.35 6.02 2.42
C VAL A 302 12.14 6.90 2.63
N SER A 303 11.36 6.62 3.66
CA SER A 303 10.26 7.47 4.11
C SER A 303 10.63 8.12 5.42
N THR A 304 10.53 9.45 5.48
CA THR A 304 10.80 10.20 6.72
C THR A 304 9.65 10.00 7.70
N THR A 305 9.98 10.00 8.99
CA THR A 305 9.01 10.07 10.08
C THR A 305 9.27 11.27 10.95
N GLN A 306 8.26 11.77 11.65
CA GLN A 306 8.39 12.97 12.47
C GLN A 306 9.06 12.68 13.83
N TYR A 307 8.79 11.52 14.41
CA TYR A 307 9.17 11.21 15.80
C TYR A 307 10.00 9.94 15.94
N LEU A 308 10.11 9.14 14.89
CA LEU A 308 10.80 7.85 14.89
C LEU A 308 11.86 7.83 13.78
N ASP A 309 12.64 6.77 13.72
CA ASP A 309 13.62 6.58 12.65
C ASP A 309 12.96 6.47 11.28
N SER A 310 13.69 6.91 10.26
CA SER A 310 13.21 6.80 8.87
C SER A 310 13.06 5.33 8.46
N VAL A 311 12.02 5.05 7.71
CA VAL A 311 11.72 3.70 7.22
C VAL A 311 12.49 3.44 5.93
N LEU A 312 13.33 2.42 5.94
CA LEU A 312 14.09 1.96 4.78
C LEU A 312 13.43 0.74 4.15
N ARG A 313 13.26 0.76 2.81
CA ARG A 313 12.74 -0.38 2.05
C ARG A 313 13.63 -0.68 0.85
N MET A 314 13.84 -1.95 0.62
CA MET A 314 14.56 -2.48 -0.53
C MET A 314 13.70 -3.53 -1.21
N SER A 315 13.67 -3.54 -2.53
CA SER A 315 13.03 -4.60 -3.29
C SER A 315 13.88 -4.98 -4.51
N ILE A 316 13.82 -6.25 -4.87
CA ILE A 316 14.42 -6.80 -6.08
C ILE A 316 13.36 -7.61 -6.82
N GLY A 317 13.31 -7.44 -8.13
CA GLY A 317 12.43 -8.19 -9.00
C GLY A 317 13.18 -8.69 -10.23
N TYR A 318 12.62 -9.75 -10.83
CA TYR A 318 13.11 -10.29 -12.09
C TYR A 318 11.95 -10.69 -12.98
N SER A 319 12.01 -10.28 -14.23
CA SER A 319 11.03 -10.65 -15.28
C SER A 319 11.72 -11.45 -16.37
N PHE A 320 11.14 -12.61 -16.76
CA PHE A 320 11.72 -13.57 -17.70
C PHE A 320 10.65 -14.28 -18.56
#